data_ac4aec82db755e7166c8189d9ae6d34b
#
_entry.id   ac4aec82db755e7166c8189d9ae6d34b
#
_cell.length_a   1.000
_cell.length_b   1.000
_cell.length_c   1.000
_cell.angle_alpha   90.00
_cell.angle_beta   90.00
_cell.angle_gamma   90.00
#
_symmetry.space_group_name_H-M   'P 1'
#
loop_
_entity.id
_entity.type
_entity.pdbx_description
1 polymer ?
#
loop_
_entity_poly.entity_id
_entity_poly.type
_entity_poly.pdbx_seq_one_letter_code
_entity_poly.pdbx_strand_id
1 'polypeptide(L)'
;MRIAFIVNSYPPRLGGLESHIYHLSVSLAQLGHDVYVLTISDKPGHRQEEGVDIRTDRRHFPVADIISFPALGATRAIARFLREHHIDVVSVHTRFFPMSFVGVRAAHKAGIPVIHTEHGSGFVASSSPIIAPASRAVDVTMGRYVLRHADRVLGVSEQAAAFASRLGGVHADVFYNAI
;
A
#
# COMPACT_ATOMS: atom_id res chain seq x y z
N MET A 1 4.19 -16.91 -9.39
CA MET A 1 4.79 -16.11 -8.31
C MET A 1 3.76 -15.94 -7.20
N ARG A 2 4.22 -15.75 -5.96
CA ARG A 2 3.39 -15.42 -4.81
C ARG A 2 3.52 -13.94 -4.50
N ILE A 3 2.43 -13.19 -4.63
CA ILE A 3 2.40 -11.73 -4.57
C ILE A 3 1.54 -11.30 -3.39
N ALA A 4 2.05 -10.43 -2.53
CA ALA A 4 1.28 -9.87 -1.42
C ALA A 4 1.06 -8.36 -1.60
N PHE A 5 -0.21 -7.95 -1.68
CA PHE A 5 -0.62 -6.56 -1.57
C PHE A 5 -0.82 -6.21 -0.09
N ILE A 6 -0.12 -5.19 0.39
CA ILE A 6 -0.28 -4.68 1.76
C ILE A 6 -0.83 -3.27 1.66
N VAL A 7 -2.13 -3.13 1.94
CA VAL A 7 -2.90 -1.93 1.61
C VAL A 7 -3.80 -1.48 2.76
N ASN A 8 -4.05 -0.18 2.83
CA ASN A 8 -4.84 0.41 3.92
C ASN A 8 -6.35 0.15 3.78
N SER A 9 -6.81 -0.08 2.57
CA SER A 9 -8.20 -0.38 2.26
C SER A 9 -8.32 -1.23 1.00
N TYR A 10 -9.42 -1.99 0.92
CA TYR A 10 -9.76 -2.89 -0.19
C TYR A 10 -11.29 -3.01 -0.27
N PRO A 11 -11.89 -3.43 -1.39
CA PRO A 11 -13.34 -3.64 -1.45
C PRO A 11 -13.88 -4.50 -0.29
N PRO A 12 -15.11 -4.21 0.23
CA PRO A 12 -16.20 -3.46 -0.42
C PRO A 12 -16.11 -1.93 -0.31
N ARG A 13 -15.03 -1.35 0.22
CA ARG A 13 -14.83 0.09 0.15
C ARG A 13 -14.64 0.51 -1.31
N LEU A 14 -15.37 1.54 -1.75
CA LEU A 14 -15.33 2.05 -3.12
C LEU A 14 -14.43 3.27 -3.21
N GLY A 15 -13.54 3.27 -4.20
CA GLY A 15 -12.64 4.36 -4.53
C GLY A 15 -11.73 3.98 -5.69
N GLY A 16 -11.10 4.95 -6.34
CA GLY A 16 -10.22 4.69 -7.48
C GLY A 16 -9.00 3.83 -7.10
N LEU A 17 -8.46 4.03 -5.89
CA LEU A 17 -7.36 3.22 -5.37
C LEU A 17 -7.78 1.77 -5.14
N GLU A 18 -8.91 1.57 -4.46
CA GLU A 18 -9.45 0.24 -4.16
C GLU A 18 -9.79 -0.53 -5.45
N SER A 19 -10.42 0.14 -6.42
CA SER A 19 -10.70 -0.43 -7.74
C SER A 19 -9.42 -0.84 -8.48
N HIS A 20 -8.40 0.03 -8.49
CA HIS A 20 -7.12 -0.29 -9.11
C HIS A 20 -6.48 -1.53 -8.49
N ILE A 21 -6.40 -1.59 -7.16
CA ILE A 21 -5.80 -2.73 -6.45
C ILE A 21 -6.61 -4.01 -6.70
N TYR A 22 -7.94 -3.90 -6.68
CA TYR A 22 -8.83 -5.03 -6.97
C TYR A 22 -8.58 -5.59 -8.37
N HIS A 23 -8.66 -4.76 -9.41
CA HIS A 23 -8.47 -5.21 -10.78
C HIS A 23 -7.06 -5.76 -11.01
N LEU A 24 -6.05 -5.14 -10.44
CA LEU A 24 -4.67 -5.62 -10.56
C LEU A 24 -4.49 -6.97 -9.86
N SER A 25 -5.00 -7.14 -8.64
CA SER A 25 -4.89 -8.39 -7.89
C SER A 25 -5.64 -9.54 -8.57
N VAL A 26 -6.85 -9.29 -9.05
CA VAL A 26 -7.66 -10.27 -9.78
C VAL A 26 -7.00 -10.66 -11.12
N SER A 27 -6.51 -9.68 -11.88
CA SER A 27 -5.82 -9.96 -13.15
C SER A 27 -4.57 -10.81 -12.96
N LEU A 28 -3.80 -10.54 -11.89
CA LEU A 28 -2.62 -11.35 -11.56
C LEU A 28 -3.01 -12.78 -11.16
N ALA A 29 -4.10 -12.95 -10.40
CA ALA A 29 -4.61 -14.27 -10.06
C ALA A 29 -5.07 -15.05 -11.31
N GLN A 30 -5.76 -14.38 -12.24
CA GLN A 30 -6.18 -14.96 -13.52
C GLN A 30 -4.99 -15.35 -14.42
N LEU A 31 -3.85 -14.66 -14.27
CA LEU A 31 -2.59 -15.02 -14.93
C LEU A 31 -1.85 -16.20 -14.26
N GLY A 32 -2.43 -16.81 -13.23
CA GLY A 32 -1.88 -17.99 -12.54
C GLY A 32 -0.89 -17.66 -11.43
N HIS A 33 -0.94 -16.46 -10.86
CA HIS A 33 -0.17 -16.10 -9.67
C HIS A 33 -0.96 -16.38 -8.40
N ASP A 34 -0.29 -16.75 -7.32
CA ASP A 34 -0.90 -16.82 -5.98
C ASP A 34 -0.90 -15.41 -5.40
N VAL A 35 -2.09 -14.82 -5.24
CA VAL A 35 -2.24 -13.43 -4.84
C VAL A 35 -2.90 -13.32 -3.46
N TYR A 36 -2.26 -12.57 -2.59
CA TYR A 36 -2.69 -12.27 -1.23
C TYR A 36 -2.93 -10.78 -1.06
N VAL A 37 -4.00 -10.41 -0.38
CA VAL A 37 -4.27 -9.02 0.02
C VAL A 37 -4.35 -8.97 1.55
N LEU A 38 -3.45 -8.21 2.16
CA LEU A 38 -3.44 -7.91 3.58
C LEU A 38 -3.94 -6.49 3.78
N THR A 39 -5.09 -6.33 4.42
CA THR A 39 -5.74 -5.03 4.61
C THR A 39 -6.32 -4.88 6.01
N ILE A 40 -6.87 -3.70 6.32
CA ILE A 40 -7.48 -3.41 7.62
C ILE A 40 -8.87 -2.81 7.46
N SER A 41 -9.82 -3.21 8.31
CA SER A 41 -11.16 -2.62 8.36
C SER A 41 -11.83 -2.81 9.74
N ASP A 42 -13.05 -2.28 9.90
CA ASP A 42 -13.87 -2.53 11.10
C ASP A 42 -14.40 -3.96 11.18
N LYS A 43 -14.41 -4.65 10.04
CA LYS A 43 -14.89 -6.03 9.92
C LYS A 43 -13.71 -6.95 9.56
N PRO A 44 -12.93 -7.38 10.56
CA PRO A 44 -11.84 -8.31 10.30
C PRO A 44 -12.38 -9.66 9.82
N GLY A 45 -11.58 -10.36 9.00
CA GLY A 45 -11.98 -11.64 8.47
C GLY A 45 -11.03 -12.15 7.40
N HIS A 46 -11.34 -13.33 6.89
CA HIS A 46 -10.63 -13.98 5.80
C HIS A 46 -11.65 -14.43 4.76
N ARG A 47 -11.38 -14.12 3.49
CA ARG A 47 -12.19 -14.57 2.37
C ARG A 47 -11.32 -14.83 1.13
N GLN A 48 -11.82 -15.66 0.24
CA GLN A 48 -11.29 -15.81 -1.11
C GLN A 48 -12.30 -15.24 -2.10
N GLU A 49 -11.83 -14.44 -3.04
CA GLU A 49 -12.65 -13.81 -4.05
C GLU A 49 -11.84 -13.69 -5.35
N GLU A 50 -12.40 -14.16 -6.47
CA GLU A 50 -11.78 -14.13 -7.81
C GLU A 50 -10.32 -14.66 -7.83
N GLY A 51 -10.03 -15.71 -7.06
CA GLY A 51 -8.69 -16.29 -6.95
C GLY A 51 -7.71 -15.55 -6.04
N VAL A 52 -8.15 -14.49 -5.37
CA VAL A 52 -7.35 -13.71 -4.42
C VAL A 52 -7.66 -14.11 -2.99
N ASP A 53 -6.63 -14.37 -2.18
CA ASP A 53 -6.75 -14.61 -0.72
C ASP A 53 -6.72 -13.26 0.01
N ILE A 54 -7.83 -12.86 0.63
CA ILE A 54 -8.00 -11.55 1.26
C ILE A 54 -8.07 -11.72 2.77
N ARG A 55 -7.11 -11.17 3.47
CA ARG A 55 -7.03 -11.15 4.93
C ARG A 55 -7.16 -9.75 5.47
N THR A 56 -8.18 -9.54 6.25
CA THR A 56 -8.54 -8.24 6.82
C THR A 56 -8.36 -8.27 8.32
N ASP A 57 -7.45 -7.45 8.82
CA ASP A 57 -7.27 -7.23 10.26
C ASP A 57 -8.11 -6.04 10.74
N ARG A 58 -8.27 -5.92 12.06
CA ARG A 58 -9.00 -4.79 12.66
C ARG A 58 -8.22 -3.50 12.49
N ARG A 59 -8.88 -2.47 11.99
CA ARG A 59 -8.34 -1.11 11.95
C ARG A 59 -8.46 -0.42 13.31
N HIS A 60 -7.53 0.49 13.60
CA HIS A 60 -7.49 1.30 14.82
C HIS A 60 -7.38 2.77 14.46
N PHE A 61 -7.89 3.65 15.34
CA PHE A 61 -7.77 5.11 15.23
C PHE A 61 -8.10 5.66 13.84
N PRO A 62 -9.35 5.47 13.33
CA PRO A 62 -9.72 6.01 12.03
C PRO A 62 -9.71 7.54 12.06
N VAL A 63 -9.05 8.15 11.09
CA VAL A 63 -9.01 9.61 10.89
C VAL A 63 -9.73 9.93 9.60
N ALA A 64 -10.84 10.67 9.71
CA ALA A 64 -11.71 11.09 8.60
C ALA A 64 -12.12 9.94 7.66
N ASP A 65 -12.24 8.71 8.18
CA ASP A 65 -12.49 7.46 7.44
C ASP A 65 -11.53 7.19 6.25
N ILE A 66 -10.45 7.93 6.15
CA ILE A 66 -9.47 7.81 5.07
C ILE A 66 -8.22 7.06 5.55
N ILE A 67 -7.70 7.46 6.71
CA ILE A 67 -6.48 6.89 7.29
C ILE A 67 -6.87 6.08 8.53
N SER A 68 -6.36 4.87 8.62
CA SER A 68 -6.46 4.02 9.79
C SER A 68 -5.17 3.26 10.02
N PHE A 69 -4.96 2.84 11.25
CA PHE A 69 -3.72 2.24 11.68
C PHE A 69 -3.91 0.74 11.93
N PRO A 70 -2.94 -0.10 11.58
CA PRO A 70 -2.92 -1.48 12.01
C PRO A 70 -2.61 -1.61 13.51
N ALA A 71 -2.84 -2.78 14.08
CA ALA A 71 -2.51 -3.09 15.47
C ALA A 71 -0.99 -2.96 15.74
N LEU A 72 -0.65 -2.71 17.00
CA LEU A 72 0.74 -2.77 17.44
C LEU A 72 1.31 -4.17 17.18
N GLY A 73 2.52 -4.23 16.62
CA GLY A 73 3.13 -5.52 16.25
C GLY A 73 2.80 -6.02 14.84
N ALA A 74 1.94 -5.34 14.07
CA ALA A 74 1.56 -5.71 12.71
C ALA A 74 2.78 -5.97 11.79
N THR A 75 3.84 -5.15 11.89
CA THR A 75 5.08 -5.37 11.12
C THR A 75 5.68 -6.77 11.34
N ARG A 76 5.65 -7.27 12.59
CA ARG A 76 6.19 -8.61 12.89
C ARG A 76 5.26 -9.71 12.42
N ALA A 77 3.94 -9.51 12.60
CA ALA A 77 2.92 -10.46 12.17
C ALA A 77 2.93 -10.61 10.65
N ILE A 78 2.94 -9.49 9.92
CA ILE A 78 3.02 -9.49 8.45
C ILE A 78 4.34 -10.10 7.98
N ALA A 79 5.49 -9.74 8.56
CA ALA A 79 6.77 -10.34 8.17
C ALA A 79 6.82 -11.85 8.37
N ARG A 80 6.16 -12.37 9.41
CA ARG A 80 6.00 -13.82 9.62
C ARG A 80 5.12 -14.43 8.53
N PHE A 81 3.96 -13.83 8.27
CA PHE A 81 3.05 -14.25 7.19
C PHE A 81 3.79 -14.34 5.84
N LEU A 82 4.53 -13.30 5.48
CA LEU A 82 5.27 -13.26 4.21
C LEU A 82 6.25 -14.43 4.06
N ARG A 83 6.94 -14.80 5.13
CA ARG A 83 7.86 -15.96 5.13
C ARG A 83 7.11 -17.28 5.08
N GLU A 84 6.07 -17.45 5.91
CA GLU A 84 5.28 -18.70 5.98
C GLU A 84 4.58 -19.01 4.66
N HIS A 85 4.15 -17.99 3.91
CA HIS A 85 3.51 -18.14 2.61
C HIS A 85 4.49 -18.04 1.43
N HIS A 86 5.80 -17.95 1.72
CA HIS A 86 6.86 -17.87 0.70
C HIS A 86 6.58 -16.79 -0.35
N ILE A 87 6.23 -15.58 0.09
CA ILE A 87 5.94 -14.45 -0.81
C ILE A 87 7.19 -14.05 -1.58
N ASP A 88 7.06 -13.89 -2.89
CA ASP A 88 8.16 -13.51 -3.79
C ASP A 88 8.32 -11.99 -3.89
N VAL A 89 7.20 -11.23 -3.80
CA VAL A 89 7.20 -9.76 -3.90
C VAL A 89 6.04 -9.15 -3.12
N VAL A 90 6.30 -8.00 -2.52
CA VAL A 90 5.28 -7.19 -1.83
C VAL A 90 4.94 -5.97 -2.67
N SER A 91 3.64 -5.67 -2.82
CA SER A 91 3.14 -4.45 -3.41
C SER A 91 2.48 -3.57 -2.35
N VAL A 92 2.90 -2.31 -2.26
CA VAL A 92 2.32 -1.30 -1.38
C VAL A 92 1.87 -0.09 -2.19
N HIS A 93 0.78 0.56 -1.76
CA HIS A 93 0.16 1.64 -2.52
C HIS A 93 -0.04 2.88 -1.66
N THR A 94 0.31 4.03 -2.24
CA THR A 94 0.17 5.35 -1.61
C THR A 94 1.04 5.53 -0.36
N ARG A 95 2.03 6.39 -0.46
CA ARG A 95 3.13 6.61 0.48
C ARG A 95 2.72 6.94 1.92
N PHE A 96 1.62 7.69 2.10
CA PHE A 96 1.23 8.20 3.42
C PHE A 96 0.34 7.25 4.23
N PHE A 97 -0.05 6.11 3.68
CA PHE A 97 -0.84 5.14 4.43
C PHE A 97 0.02 4.34 5.42
N PRO A 98 -0.45 4.19 6.67
CA PRO A 98 0.25 3.39 7.67
C PRO A 98 0.55 1.95 7.23
N MET A 99 -0.35 1.32 6.46
CA MET A 99 -0.11 -0.03 5.95
C MET A 99 1.03 -0.08 4.94
N SER A 100 1.26 0.96 4.14
CA SER A 100 2.41 1.04 3.23
C SER A 100 3.72 1.08 4.01
N PHE A 101 3.78 1.89 5.07
CA PHE A 101 4.95 1.95 5.95
C PHE A 101 5.22 0.62 6.67
N VAL A 102 4.17 0.01 7.22
CA VAL A 102 4.27 -1.30 7.88
C VAL A 102 4.65 -2.39 6.87
N GLY A 103 4.09 -2.35 5.67
CA GLY A 103 4.37 -3.29 4.58
C GLY A 103 5.82 -3.28 4.13
N VAL A 104 6.39 -2.09 3.88
CA VAL A 104 7.81 -1.95 3.54
C VAL A 104 8.70 -2.51 4.64
N ARG A 105 8.43 -2.16 5.91
CA ARG A 105 9.21 -2.68 7.05
C ARG A 105 9.08 -4.19 7.25
N ALA A 106 7.89 -4.74 6.99
CA ALA A 106 7.65 -6.16 7.09
C ALA A 106 8.37 -6.94 5.99
N ALA A 107 8.33 -6.45 4.76
CA ALA A 107 9.02 -7.04 3.62
C ALA A 107 10.55 -7.03 3.83
N HIS A 108 11.14 -5.91 4.23
CA HIS A 108 12.56 -5.85 4.58
C HIS A 108 12.93 -6.84 5.70
N LYS A 109 12.10 -6.92 6.74
CA LYS A 109 12.31 -7.91 7.81
C LYS A 109 12.21 -9.35 7.34
N ALA A 110 11.48 -9.60 6.28
CA ALA A 110 11.34 -10.91 5.64
C ALA A 110 12.38 -11.17 4.53
N GLY A 111 13.12 -10.15 4.09
CA GLY A 111 14.08 -10.24 2.97
C GLY A 111 13.39 -10.31 1.60
N ILE A 112 12.22 -9.69 1.45
CA ILE A 112 11.37 -9.75 0.26
C ILE A 112 11.36 -8.38 -0.42
N PRO A 113 11.52 -8.31 -1.76
CA PRO A 113 11.50 -7.06 -2.51
C PRO A 113 10.13 -6.38 -2.47
N VAL A 114 10.15 -5.05 -2.53
CA VAL A 114 8.95 -4.19 -2.44
C VAL A 114 8.81 -3.34 -3.68
N ILE A 115 7.60 -3.37 -4.25
CA ILE A 115 7.15 -2.41 -5.27
C ILE A 115 6.20 -1.42 -4.59
N HIS A 116 6.46 -0.14 -4.74
CA HIS A 116 5.55 0.94 -4.32
C HIS A 116 4.88 1.58 -5.52
N THR A 117 3.54 1.70 -5.48
CA THR A 117 2.78 2.43 -6.50
C THR A 117 2.17 3.70 -5.88
N GLU A 118 2.59 4.86 -6.40
CA GLU A 118 2.10 6.15 -5.96
C GLU A 118 0.88 6.60 -6.80
N HIS A 119 -0.18 6.96 -6.09
CA HIS A 119 -1.44 7.43 -6.71
C HIS A 119 -1.64 8.94 -6.61
N GLY A 120 -0.87 9.61 -5.74
CA GLY A 120 -0.97 11.05 -5.54
C GLY A 120 0.09 11.83 -6.31
N SER A 121 -0.31 12.92 -6.97
CA SER A 121 0.59 13.79 -7.73
C SER A 121 1.08 15.01 -6.94
N GLY A 122 0.75 15.11 -5.64
CA GLY A 122 1.11 16.24 -4.80
C GLY A 122 0.84 16.00 -3.32
N PHE A 123 1.11 17.01 -2.51
CA PHE A 123 0.72 17.02 -1.10
C PHE A 123 -0.81 17.12 -0.96
N VAL A 124 -1.34 16.60 0.15
CA VAL A 124 -2.78 16.72 0.46
C VAL A 124 -3.15 18.19 0.56
N ALA A 125 -4.04 18.64 -0.32
CA ALA A 125 -4.57 19.99 -0.26
C ALA A 125 -5.65 20.06 0.84
N SER A 126 -5.47 20.98 1.79
CA SER A 126 -6.44 21.25 2.85
C SER A 126 -6.41 22.73 3.22
N SER A 127 -7.58 23.33 3.40
CA SER A 127 -7.71 24.68 3.94
C SER A 127 -7.49 24.74 5.46
N SER A 128 -7.43 23.60 6.12
CA SER A 128 -7.17 23.53 7.57
C SER A 128 -5.72 23.88 7.89
N PRO A 129 -5.50 24.85 8.80
CA PRO A 129 -4.15 25.24 9.22
C PRO A 129 -3.40 24.14 10.01
N ILE A 130 -4.09 23.09 10.41
CA ILE A 130 -3.52 21.94 11.13
C ILE A 130 -3.32 20.76 10.21
N ILE A 131 -4.29 20.43 9.35
CA ILE A 131 -4.25 19.23 8.51
C ILE A 131 -3.18 19.35 7.43
N ALA A 132 -3.06 20.49 6.76
CA ALA A 132 -2.09 20.68 5.69
C ALA A 132 -0.63 20.50 6.18
N PRO A 133 -0.16 21.16 7.26
CA PRO A 133 1.20 20.93 7.75
C PRO A 133 1.39 19.53 8.35
N ALA A 134 0.38 18.95 9.02
CA ALA A 134 0.46 17.61 9.57
C ALA A 134 0.61 16.55 8.46
N SER A 135 -0.20 16.63 7.40
CA SER A 135 -0.10 15.71 6.26
C SER A 135 1.25 15.85 5.54
N ARG A 136 1.75 17.09 5.40
CA ARG A 136 3.07 17.33 4.82
C ARG A 136 4.19 16.75 5.69
N ALA A 137 4.08 16.84 7.02
CA ALA A 137 5.03 16.21 7.93
C ALA A 137 5.03 14.67 7.76
N VAL A 138 3.85 14.05 7.63
CA VAL A 138 3.73 12.61 7.33
C VAL A 138 4.39 12.27 5.99
N ASP A 139 4.17 13.08 4.96
CA ASP A 139 4.77 12.85 3.65
C ASP A 139 6.31 12.93 3.67
N VAL A 140 6.88 13.95 4.32
CA VAL A 140 8.35 14.13 4.36
C VAL A 140 9.05 13.19 5.34
N THR A 141 8.32 12.51 6.21
CA THR A 141 8.85 11.50 7.15
C THR A 141 8.50 10.09 6.68
N MET A 142 7.30 9.62 6.99
CA MET A 142 6.83 8.27 6.68
C MET A 142 6.75 8.02 5.17
N GLY A 143 6.19 8.96 4.41
CA GLY A 143 6.07 8.86 2.96
C GLY A 143 7.43 8.77 2.28
N ARG A 144 8.37 9.65 2.66
CA ARG A 144 9.75 9.59 2.16
C ARG A 144 10.45 8.30 2.53
N TYR A 145 10.19 7.76 3.73
CA TYR A 145 10.72 6.47 4.13
C TYR A 145 10.22 5.36 3.19
N VAL A 146 8.91 5.30 2.93
CA VAL A 146 8.31 4.30 2.04
C VAL A 146 8.94 4.35 0.65
N LEU A 147 9.04 5.54 0.05
CA LEU A 147 9.62 5.73 -1.27
C LEU A 147 11.09 5.30 -1.35
N ARG A 148 11.88 5.62 -0.32
CA ARG A 148 13.32 5.32 -0.30
C ARG A 148 13.67 3.87 -0.02
N HIS A 149 12.74 3.13 0.57
CA HIS A 149 12.94 1.74 0.95
C HIS A 149 12.13 0.77 0.08
N ALA A 150 11.46 1.25 -0.95
CA ALA A 150 10.93 0.40 -2.01
C ALA A 150 12.03 0.09 -3.04
N ASP A 151 12.11 -1.15 -3.49
CA ASP A 151 13.07 -1.58 -4.52
C ASP A 151 12.70 -1.04 -5.90
N ARG A 152 11.39 -0.81 -6.12
CA ARG A 152 10.84 -0.14 -7.30
C ARG A 152 9.74 0.83 -6.87
N VAL A 153 9.77 2.01 -7.48
CA VAL A 153 8.74 3.04 -7.30
C VAL A 153 8.06 3.29 -8.64
N LEU A 154 6.74 3.19 -8.63
CA LEU A 154 5.88 3.42 -9.78
C LEU A 154 4.94 4.59 -9.49
N GLY A 155 4.58 5.35 -10.50
CA GLY A 155 3.52 6.35 -10.43
C GLY A 155 2.42 6.03 -11.42
N VAL A 156 1.16 6.16 -11.04
CA VAL A 156 0.01 5.88 -11.93
C VAL A 156 -0.17 6.93 -13.04
N SER A 157 0.66 7.94 -13.05
CA SER A 157 0.76 8.99 -14.08
C SER A 157 2.16 9.60 -14.05
N GLU A 158 2.52 10.34 -15.09
CA GLU A 158 3.77 11.10 -15.12
C GLU A 158 3.90 12.07 -13.94
N GLN A 159 2.79 12.73 -13.56
CA GLN A 159 2.75 13.65 -12.43
C GLN A 159 2.97 12.92 -11.10
N ALA A 160 2.38 11.74 -10.91
CA ALA A 160 2.57 10.94 -9.71
C ALA A 160 4.00 10.41 -9.61
N ALA A 161 4.57 9.91 -10.71
CA ALA A 161 5.96 9.47 -10.77
C ALA A 161 6.93 10.62 -10.50
N ALA A 162 6.72 11.78 -11.14
CA ALA A 162 7.56 12.96 -10.92
C ALA A 162 7.47 13.47 -9.47
N PHE A 163 6.28 13.42 -8.86
CA PHE A 163 6.11 13.79 -7.45
C PHE A 163 6.82 12.81 -6.51
N ALA A 164 6.65 11.51 -6.71
CA ALA A 164 7.32 10.47 -5.93
C ALA A 164 8.86 10.61 -6.03
N SER A 165 9.37 10.84 -7.23
CA SER A 165 10.80 11.05 -7.47
C SER A 165 11.34 12.27 -6.71
N ARG A 166 10.65 13.41 -6.76
CA ARG A 166 11.06 14.63 -6.04
C ARG A 166 10.99 14.45 -4.52
N LEU A 167 9.90 13.84 -4.01
CA LEU A 167 9.71 13.64 -2.58
C LEU A 167 10.69 12.63 -2.01
N GLY A 168 10.86 11.50 -2.68
CA GLY A 168 11.72 10.41 -2.23
C GLY A 168 13.20 10.66 -2.52
N GLY A 169 13.53 11.41 -3.55
CA GLY A 169 14.90 11.48 -4.11
C GLY A 169 15.28 10.14 -4.76
N VAL A 170 14.33 9.49 -5.43
CA VAL A 170 14.47 8.18 -6.08
C VAL A 170 13.98 8.24 -7.51
N HIS A 171 14.34 7.25 -8.33
CA HIS A 171 13.73 7.08 -9.64
C HIS A 171 12.35 6.46 -9.51
N ALA A 172 11.36 6.96 -10.23
CA ALA A 172 10.03 6.38 -10.32
C ALA A 172 9.62 6.25 -11.80
N ASP A 173 9.22 5.04 -12.16
CA ASP A 173 8.70 4.71 -13.48
C ASP A 173 7.19 5.01 -13.56
N VAL A 174 6.67 5.19 -14.78
CA VAL A 174 5.24 5.38 -14.99
C VAL A 174 4.58 4.03 -15.25
N PHE A 175 3.53 3.73 -14.48
CA PHE A 175 2.67 2.58 -14.64
C PHE A 175 1.22 3.06 -14.64
N TYR A 176 0.67 3.32 -15.81
CA TYR A 176 -0.68 3.86 -15.95
C TYR A 176 -1.73 2.92 -15.39
N ASN A 177 -2.74 3.50 -14.72
CA ASN A 177 -3.93 2.74 -14.36
C ASN A 177 -4.62 2.24 -15.63
N ALA A 178 -4.87 0.94 -15.70
CA ALA A 178 -5.85 0.39 -16.62
C ALA A 178 -7.24 0.76 -16.09
N ILE A 179 -7.99 1.54 -16.84
CA ILE A 179 -9.37 1.92 -16.57
C ILE A 179 -10.28 1.02 -17.41
#